data_3fbc4f31b166dfabb8f392034c262c38
#
_entry.id   3fbc4f31b166dfabb8f392034c262c38
#
_cell.length_a   1.000
_cell.length_b   1.000
_cell.length_c   1.000
_cell.angle_alpha   90.00
_cell.angle_beta   90.00
_cell.angle_gamma   90.00
#
_symmetry.space_group_name_H-M   'P 1'
#
loop_
_entity.id
_entity.type
_entity.pdbx_description
1 polymer ?
#
loop_
_entity_poly.entity_id
_entity_poly.type
_entity_poly.pdbx_seq_one_letter_code
_entity_poly.pdbx_strand_id
1 'polypeptide(L)'
;MYSSYLGIYAARNEDLMVKIGILGAGSWGLGLAMLLNNNGHEVTVWSVFPDESKELDETRENKRCLPGVIFPEHIKFNADTEYVVKNSDVLILAVASPYTRSTAKLIAPFVKEGQYIVNVGKGIEEHTLKTLCEVTKDEIPQAVIAVLSGPSHAEEVSRELPTTVVVGAETE
;
A
#
# COMPACT_ATOMS: atom_id res chain seq x y z
N MET A 1 -25.80 18.58 -19.41
CA MET A 1 -26.23 18.04 -18.11
C MET A 1 -25.18 17.04 -17.60
N TYR A 2 -23.91 17.52 -17.40
CA TYR A 2 -22.73 16.72 -16.96
C TYR A 2 -21.87 17.45 -15.94
N SER A 3 -22.45 18.41 -15.18
CA SER A 3 -21.68 19.30 -14.29
C SER A 3 -21.84 19.00 -12.79
N SER A 4 -22.46 17.90 -12.39
CA SER A 4 -22.75 17.65 -10.96
C SER A 4 -21.95 16.52 -10.30
N TYR A 5 -21.06 15.83 -11.01
CA TYR A 5 -20.23 14.76 -10.43
C TYR A 5 -18.81 15.17 -10.04
N LEU A 6 -18.35 16.36 -10.43
CA LEU A 6 -17.02 16.87 -10.05
C LEU A 6 -16.97 17.50 -8.65
N GLY A 7 -18.11 17.71 -8.00
CA GLY A 7 -18.19 18.42 -6.72
C GLY A 7 -17.94 17.58 -5.47
N ILE A 8 -17.87 16.25 -5.57
CA ILE A 8 -17.75 15.35 -4.40
C ILE A 8 -16.28 15.07 -4.02
N TYR A 9 -15.32 15.35 -4.92
CA TYR A 9 -13.89 15.10 -4.67
C TYR A 9 -13.11 16.29 -4.06
N ALA A 10 -13.73 17.41 -3.82
CA ALA A 10 -13.04 18.63 -3.38
C ALA A 10 -13.17 18.94 -1.87
N ALA A 11 -13.80 18.11 -1.07
CA ALA A 11 -13.70 18.21 0.37
C ALA A 11 -12.45 17.44 0.82
N ARG A 12 -11.27 18.09 0.79
CA ARG A 12 -10.13 17.67 1.62
C ARG A 12 -10.59 17.82 3.07
N ASN A 13 -11.09 16.74 3.65
CA ASN A 13 -11.30 16.67 5.09
C ASN A 13 -9.91 16.58 5.73
N GLU A 14 -9.39 17.71 6.20
CA GLU A 14 -8.17 17.74 7.04
C GLU A 14 -8.34 16.84 8.29
N ASP A 15 -9.59 16.51 8.66
CA ASP A 15 -9.95 15.61 9.76
C ASP A 15 -9.74 14.11 9.47
N LEU A 16 -9.34 13.72 8.27
CA LEU A 16 -9.17 12.32 7.87
C LEU A 16 -7.76 11.99 7.37
N MET A 17 -6.74 12.77 7.75
CA MET A 17 -5.35 12.42 7.43
C MET A 17 -4.96 11.14 8.19
N VAL A 18 -4.56 10.12 7.44
CA VAL A 18 -4.14 8.80 7.96
C VAL A 18 -2.68 8.58 7.61
N LYS A 19 -1.93 7.97 8.53
CA LYS A 19 -0.56 7.53 8.29
C LYS A 19 -0.57 6.14 7.67
N ILE A 20 -0.08 6.01 6.46
CA ILE A 20 -0.15 4.79 5.68
C ILE A 20 1.27 4.26 5.42
N GLY A 21 1.51 3.02 5.87
CA GLY A 21 2.71 2.27 5.55
C GLY A 21 2.49 1.35 4.37
N ILE A 22 3.20 1.54 3.27
CA ILE A 22 3.11 0.65 2.10
C ILE A 22 4.29 -0.31 2.11
N LEU A 23 4.01 -1.59 2.27
CA LEU A 23 5.01 -2.65 2.35
C LEU A 23 5.25 -3.23 0.95
N GLY A 24 6.26 -2.69 0.28
CA GLY A 24 6.68 -3.06 -1.07
C GLY A 24 6.79 -1.86 -2.01
N ALA A 25 8.00 -1.64 -2.57
CA ALA A 25 8.32 -0.56 -3.49
C ALA A 25 8.23 -0.98 -4.98
N GLY A 26 7.38 -1.96 -5.29
CA GLY A 26 7.04 -2.33 -6.67
C GLY A 26 6.10 -1.33 -7.34
N SER A 27 5.84 -1.49 -8.64
CA SER A 27 4.99 -0.58 -9.42
C SER A 27 3.64 -0.31 -8.77
N TRP A 28 2.97 -1.36 -8.26
CA TRP A 28 1.65 -1.23 -7.64
C TRP A 28 1.70 -0.47 -6.30
N GLY A 29 2.67 -0.79 -5.43
CA GLY A 29 2.86 -0.07 -4.17
C GLY A 29 3.17 1.40 -4.39
N LEU A 30 4.04 1.70 -5.35
CA LEU A 30 4.41 3.07 -5.72
C LEU A 30 3.25 3.84 -6.36
N GLY A 31 2.45 3.19 -7.22
CA GLY A 31 1.25 3.80 -7.79
C GLY A 31 0.22 4.18 -6.71
N LEU A 32 0.00 3.28 -5.73
CA LEU A 32 -0.86 3.57 -4.58
C LEU A 32 -0.28 4.68 -3.69
N ALA A 33 1.06 4.74 -3.53
CA ALA A 33 1.71 5.80 -2.77
C ALA A 33 1.40 7.18 -3.35
N MET A 34 1.47 7.32 -4.67
CA MET A 34 1.10 8.56 -5.37
C MET A 34 -0.35 8.93 -5.12
N LEU A 35 -1.28 7.98 -5.35
CA LEU A 35 -2.72 8.21 -5.18
C LEU A 35 -3.06 8.66 -3.76
N LEU A 36 -2.54 7.95 -2.75
CA LEU A 36 -2.84 8.21 -1.35
C LEU A 36 -2.23 9.54 -0.87
N ASN A 37 -1.01 9.85 -1.32
CA ASN A 37 -0.40 11.14 -1.05
C ASN A 37 -1.20 12.29 -1.68
N ASN A 38 -1.68 12.13 -2.92
CA ASN A 38 -2.51 13.14 -3.60
C ASN A 38 -3.86 13.34 -2.90
N ASN A 39 -4.36 12.31 -2.22
CA ASN A 39 -5.55 12.40 -1.37
C ASN A 39 -5.29 13.03 0.03
N GLY A 40 -4.06 13.43 0.32
CA GLY A 40 -3.71 14.15 1.54
C GLY A 40 -3.28 13.26 2.71
N HIS A 41 -2.98 11.99 2.49
CA HIS A 41 -2.47 11.08 3.53
C HIS A 41 -0.94 11.18 3.67
N GLU A 42 -0.43 10.88 4.87
CA GLU A 42 1.01 10.69 5.09
C GLU A 42 1.41 9.29 4.64
N VAL A 43 2.29 9.19 3.65
CA VAL A 43 2.69 7.90 3.08
C VAL A 43 4.16 7.61 3.33
N THR A 44 4.44 6.43 3.87
CA THR A 44 5.79 5.86 3.97
C THR A 44 5.84 4.53 3.22
N VAL A 45 6.71 4.45 2.22
CA VAL A 45 6.94 3.22 1.45
C VAL A 45 8.13 2.47 2.03
N TRP A 46 7.93 1.20 2.34
CA TRP A 46 8.97 0.30 2.82
C TRP A 46 9.49 -0.60 1.70
N SER A 47 10.79 -0.76 1.63
CA SER A 47 11.45 -1.82 0.87
C SER A 47 12.31 -2.67 1.79
N VAL A 48 12.31 -3.98 1.55
CA VAL A 48 13.22 -4.93 2.21
C VAL A 48 14.69 -4.67 1.83
N PHE A 49 14.94 -3.92 0.76
CA PHE A 49 16.25 -3.56 0.27
C PHE A 49 16.61 -2.13 0.70
N PRO A 50 17.56 -1.94 1.65
CA PRO A 50 17.94 -0.61 2.12
C PRO A 50 18.46 0.30 1.00
N ASP A 51 19.22 -0.25 0.06
CA ASP A 51 19.76 0.50 -1.08
C ASP A 51 18.65 1.01 -2.01
N GLU A 52 17.57 0.23 -2.22
CA GLU A 52 16.41 0.67 -2.99
C GLU A 52 15.67 1.81 -2.30
N SER A 53 15.47 1.72 -0.99
CA SER A 53 14.85 2.80 -0.21
C SER A 53 15.67 4.08 -0.29
N LYS A 54 16.99 3.98 -0.19
CA LYS A 54 17.91 5.11 -0.29
C LYS A 54 17.89 5.73 -1.70
N GLU A 55 17.98 4.90 -2.75
CA GLU A 55 17.90 5.35 -4.13
C GLU A 55 16.59 6.10 -4.41
N LEU A 56 15.45 5.55 -3.96
CA LEU A 56 14.14 6.18 -4.11
C LEU A 56 14.04 7.51 -3.36
N ASP A 57 14.65 7.60 -2.18
CA ASP A 57 14.65 8.86 -1.41
C ASP A 57 15.51 9.94 -2.07
N GLU A 58 16.65 9.56 -2.67
CA GLU A 58 17.55 10.48 -3.36
C GLU A 58 17.07 10.88 -4.75
N THR A 59 16.60 9.90 -5.56
CA THR A 59 16.26 10.13 -6.98
C THR A 59 14.82 10.51 -7.20
N ARG A 60 13.95 10.18 -6.26
CA ARG A 60 12.49 10.39 -6.33
C ARG A 60 11.84 9.71 -7.54
N GLU A 61 12.48 8.69 -8.13
CA GLU A 61 11.98 7.94 -9.28
C GLU A 61 12.38 6.47 -9.20
N ASN A 62 11.47 5.56 -9.56
CA ASN A 62 11.80 4.17 -9.81
C ASN A 62 11.75 3.86 -11.29
N LYS A 63 12.88 4.04 -11.98
CA LYS A 63 12.97 3.83 -13.44
C LYS A 63 12.67 2.41 -13.89
N ARG A 64 12.84 1.42 -13.00
CA ARG A 64 12.60 0.02 -13.30
C ARG A 64 11.12 -0.37 -13.21
N CYS A 65 10.45 0.10 -12.15
CA CYS A 65 9.09 -0.34 -11.84
C CYS A 65 8.01 0.65 -12.33
N LEU A 66 8.31 1.95 -12.33
CA LEU A 66 7.35 3.01 -12.68
C LEU A 66 8.06 4.20 -13.36
N PRO A 67 8.60 4.01 -14.56
CA PRO A 67 9.40 5.04 -15.23
C PRO A 67 8.59 6.29 -15.55
N GLY A 68 9.22 7.45 -15.37
CA GLY A 68 8.64 8.76 -15.66
C GLY A 68 7.69 9.29 -14.58
N VAL A 69 7.55 8.59 -13.45
CA VAL A 69 6.79 9.08 -12.30
C VAL A 69 7.76 9.61 -11.25
N ILE A 70 7.65 10.90 -10.94
CA ILE A 70 8.47 11.56 -9.91
C ILE A 70 7.66 11.64 -8.62
N PHE A 71 8.20 11.08 -7.55
CA PHE A 71 7.53 11.05 -6.25
C PHE A 71 7.73 12.38 -5.49
N PRO A 72 6.64 12.97 -4.97
CA PRO A 72 6.72 14.16 -4.12
C PRO A 72 7.60 13.93 -2.88
N GLU A 73 8.22 15.00 -2.37
CA GLU A 73 9.07 14.95 -1.16
C GLU A 73 8.32 14.48 0.09
N HIS A 74 7.00 14.62 0.11
CA HIS A 74 6.14 14.17 1.22
C HIS A 74 6.01 12.66 1.33
N ILE A 75 6.22 11.91 0.24
CA ILE A 75 6.32 10.45 0.29
C ILE A 75 7.69 10.09 0.87
N LYS A 76 7.69 9.36 1.98
CA LYS A 76 8.89 8.89 2.65
C LYS A 76 9.24 7.49 2.17
N PHE A 77 10.54 7.22 2.05
CA PHE A 77 11.05 5.87 1.76
C PHE A 77 11.89 5.40 2.95
N ASN A 78 11.63 4.19 3.45
CA ASN A 78 12.30 3.69 4.63
C ASN A 78 12.45 2.17 4.58
N ALA A 79 13.62 1.64 4.96
CA ALA A 79 13.88 0.20 5.04
C ALA A 79 13.71 -0.36 6.47
N ASP A 80 13.50 0.50 7.47
CA ASP A 80 13.26 0.07 8.84
C ASP A 80 11.83 -0.44 9.00
N THR A 81 11.69 -1.76 9.09
CA THR A 81 10.41 -2.44 9.23
C THR A 81 9.65 -2.01 10.48
N GLU A 82 10.34 -1.96 11.62
CA GLU A 82 9.73 -1.58 12.91
C GLU A 82 9.19 -0.15 12.86
N TYR A 83 10.02 0.76 12.33
CA TYR A 83 9.63 2.16 12.19
C TYR A 83 8.36 2.31 11.35
N VAL A 84 8.34 1.70 10.15
CA VAL A 84 7.19 1.83 9.23
C VAL A 84 5.93 1.26 9.83
N VAL A 85 5.98 0.05 10.41
CA VAL A 85 4.80 -0.62 10.97
C VAL A 85 4.24 0.16 12.17
N LYS A 86 5.11 0.57 13.12
CA LYS A 86 4.66 1.25 14.35
C LYS A 86 4.15 2.68 14.12
N ASN A 87 4.64 3.35 13.08
CA ASN A 87 4.24 4.73 12.76
C ASN A 87 3.12 4.83 11.72
N SER A 88 2.48 3.71 11.38
CA SER A 88 1.35 3.68 10.46
C SER A 88 0.05 3.31 11.18
N ASP A 89 -1.03 3.95 10.80
CA ASP A 89 -2.40 3.61 11.24
C ASP A 89 -2.95 2.46 10.39
N VAL A 90 -2.64 2.48 9.09
CA VAL A 90 -3.03 1.45 8.13
C VAL A 90 -1.77 0.96 7.39
N LEU A 91 -1.67 -0.34 7.22
CA LEU A 91 -0.63 -0.98 6.42
C LEU A 91 -1.21 -1.47 5.09
N ILE A 92 -0.50 -1.24 4.00
CA ILE A 92 -0.82 -1.80 2.68
C ILE A 92 0.24 -2.83 2.31
N LEU A 93 -0.15 -4.09 2.19
CA LEU A 93 0.75 -5.17 1.82
C LEU A 93 0.78 -5.30 0.29
N ALA A 94 1.81 -4.71 -0.33
CA ALA A 94 1.97 -4.56 -1.78
C ALA A 94 3.16 -5.35 -2.34
N VAL A 95 3.56 -6.42 -1.67
CA VAL A 95 4.60 -7.35 -2.16
C VAL A 95 4.01 -8.37 -3.14
N ALA A 96 4.86 -8.95 -3.98
CA ALA A 96 4.44 -10.05 -4.84
C ALA A 96 3.99 -11.27 -4.01
N SER A 97 3.00 -12.02 -4.51
CA SER A 97 2.35 -13.11 -3.79
C SER A 97 3.31 -14.13 -3.14
N PRO A 98 4.45 -14.55 -3.75
CA PRO A 98 5.38 -15.47 -3.10
C PRO A 98 6.02 -14.91 -1.82
N TYR A 99 6.05 -13.58 -1.66
CA TYR A 99 6.66 -12.92 -0.51
C TYR A 99 5.66 -12.50 0.57
N THR A 100 4.35 -12.71 0.35
CA THR A 100 3.31 -12.30 1.31
C THR A 100 3.53 -12.90 2.68
N ARG A 101 3.73 -14.22 2.79
CA ARG A 101 3.92 -14.90 4.08
C ARG A 101 5.20 -14.44 4.79
N SER A 102 6.32 -14.38 4.07
CA SER A 102 7.59 -13.97 4.66
C SER A 102 7.54 -12.51 5.16
N THR A 103 6.89 -11.63 4.40
CA THR A 103 6.70 -10.23 4.81
C THR A 103 5.74 -10.14 6.00
N ALA A 104 4.63 -10.89 5.99
CA ALA A 104 3.70 -10.94 7.12
C ALA A 104 4.42 -11.41 8.41
N LYS A 105 5.23 -12.48 8.34
CA LYS A 105 6.07 -12.93 9.47
C LYS A 105 7.03 -11.85 9.97
N LEU A 106 7.66 -11.13 9.05
CA LEU A 106 8.63 -10.09 9.38
C LEU A 106 8.00 -8.93 10.14
N ILE A 107 6.78 -8.52 9.76
CA ILE A 107 6.09 -7.38 10.37
C ILE A 107 5.29 -7.76 11.61
N ALA A 108 4.86 -9.03 11.76
CA ALA A 108 3.99 -9.50 12.83
C ALA A 108 4.37 -9.04 14.25
N PRO A 109 5.67 -9.03 14.65
CA PRO A 109 6.06 -8.59 15.98
C PRO A 109 5.79 -7.11 16.29
N PHE A 110 5.57 -6.29 15.27
CA PHE A 110 5.41 -4.84 15.39
C PHE A 110 3.97 -4.38 15.18
N VAL A 111 3.10 -5.27 14.65
CA VAL A 111 1.69 -4.99 14.38
C VAL A 111 0.88 -4.95 15.67
N LYS A 112 0.11 -3.87 15.85
CA LYS A 112 -0.75 -3.66 17.02
C LYS A 112 -2.04 -4.46 16.90
N GLU A 113 -2.66 -4.74 18.04
CA GLU A 113 -4.01 -5.31 18.10
C GLU A 113 -5.00 -4.41 17.35
N GLY A 114 -5.77 -5.00 16.45
CA GLY A 114 -6.76 -4.30 15.64
C GLY A 114 -6.20 -3.39 14.53
N GLN A 115 -4.87 -3.39 14.29
CA GLN A 115 -4.30 -2.59 13.20
C GLN A 115 -4.78 -3.11 11.84
N TYR A 116 -5.20 -2.20 10.98
CA TYR A 116 -5.67 -2.55 9.63
C TYR A 116 -4.53 -2.90 8.69
N ILE A 117 -4.66 -4.03 7.99
CA ILE A 117 -3.75 -4.44 6.92
C ILE A 117 -4.58 -4.68 5.66
N VAL A 118 -4.34 -3.90 4.63
CA VAL A 118 -4.99 -4.03 3.32
C VAL A 118 -4.06 -4.81 2.40
N ASN A 119 -4.45 -6.02 2.03
CA ASN A 119 -3.71 -6.78 1.03
C ASN A 119 -4.11 -6.33 -0.37
N VAL A 120 -3.13 -5.93 -1.18
CA VAL A 120 -3.33 -5.48 -2.55
C VAL A 120 -2.62 -6.38 -3.56
N GLY A 121 -2.00 -7.46 -3.09
CA GLY A 121 -1.38 -8.48 -3.92
C GLY A 121 -2.41 -9.25 -4.75
N LYS A 122 -1.97 -9.79 -5.88
CA LYS A 122 -2.79 -10.61 -6.77
C LYS A 122 -2.30 -12.05 -6.74
N GLY A 123 -3.23 -13.01 -6.67
CA GLY A 123 -2.95 -14.44 -6.67
C GLY A 123 -3.29 -15.15 -5.37
N ILE A 124 -2.75 -16.36 -5.25
CA ILE A 124 -2.89 -17.26 -4.10
C ILE A 124 -1.50 -17.80 -3.72
N GLU A 125 -1.35 -18.32 -2.51
CA GLU A 125 -0.13 -18.99 -2.10
C GLU A 125 -0.01 -20.36 -2.77
N GLU A 126 1.14 -20.65 -3.39
CA GLU A 126 1.34 -21.82 -4.28
C GLU A 126 1.07 -23.17 -3.58
N HIS A 127 1.60 -23.37 -2.37
CA HIS A 127 1.56 -24.67 -1.72
C HIS A 127 0.30 -24.93 -0.91
N THR A 128 -0.27 -23.87 -0.32
CA THR A 128 -1.45 -23.99 0.55
C THR A 128 -2.75 -23.69 -0.17
N LEU A 129 -2.68 -23.07 -1.35
CA LEU A 129 -3.81 -22.53 -2.12
C LEU A 129 -4.65 -21.50 -1.35
N LYS A 130 -4.12 -20.95 -0.25
CA LYS A 130 -4.76 -19.91 0.53
C LYS A 130 -4.74 -18.58 -0.22
N THR A 131 -5.77 -17.79 -0.03
CA THR A 131 -5.78 -16.39 -0.43
C THR A 131 -4.71 -15.62 0.36
N LEU A 132 -4.23 -14.51 -0.20
CA LEU A 132 -3.19 -13.72 0.46
C LEU A 132 -3.70 -13.09 1.79
N CYS A 133 -5.01 -12.89 1.92
CA CYS A 133 -5.63 -12.46 3.18
C CYS A 133 -5.56 -13.56 4.25
N GLU A 134 -5.90 -14.81 3.90
CA GLU A 134 -5.75 -15.95 4.82
C GLU A 134 -4.31 -16.16 5.22
N VAL A 135 -3.36 -16.03 4.27
CA VAL A 135 -1.92 -16.08 4.57
C VAL A 135 -1.51 -14.99 5.56
N THR A 136 -1.99 -13.77 5.35
CA THR A 136 -1.69 -12.65 6.25
C THR A 136 -2.30 -12.88 7.63
N LYS A 137 -3.54 -13.38 7.69
CA LYS A 137 -4.24 -13.68 8.95
C LYS A 137 -3.58 -14.81 9.73
N ASP A 138 -3.05 -15.84 9.06
CA ASP A 138 -2.29 -16.91 9.69
C ASP A 138 -1.09 -16.38 10.49
N GLU A 139 -0.38 -15.39 9.93
CA GLU A 139 0.85 -14.86 10.52
C GLU A 139 0.60 -13.69 11.48
N ILE A 140 -0.51 -12.96 11.29
CA ILE A 140 -0.87 -11.77 12.07
C ILE A 140 -2.34 -11.87 12.51
N PRO A 141 -2.67 -12.81 13.43
CA PRO A 141 -4.07 -13.04 13.83
C PRO A 141 -4.70 -11.85 14.55
N GLN A 142 -3.90 -10.97 15.15
CA GLN A 142 -4.37 -9.77 15.85
C GLN A 142 -4.80 -8.63 14.92
N ALA A 143 -4.41 -8.67 13.63
CA ALA A 143 -4.74 -7.61 12.68
C ALA A 143 -6.16 -7.76 12.11
N VAL A 144 -6.74 -6.64 11.68
CA VAL A 144 -7.94 -6.59 10.84
C VAL A 144 -7.51 -6.62 9.38
N ILE A 145 -7.88 -7.67 8.66
CA ILE A 145 -7.44 -7.87 7.29
C ILE A 145 -8.54 -7.42 6.32
N ALA A 146 -8.12 -6.62 5.35
CA ALA A 146 -8.94 -6.25 4.20
C ALA A 146 -8.20 -6.57 2.89
N VAL A 147 -8.94 -6.65 1.80
CA VAL A 147 -8.40 -6.81 0.45
C VAL A 147 -8.85 -5.66 -0.43
N LEU A 148 -7.95 -5.16 -1.27
CA LEU A 148 -8.26 -4.27 -2.36
C LEU A 148 -7.83 -4.95 -3.66
N SER A 149 -8.76 -5.19 -4.57
CA SER A 149 -8.52 -5.86 -5.83
C SER A 149 -9.35 -5.25 -6.96
N GLY A 150 -9.14 -5.70 -8.18
CA GLY A 150 -9.90 -5.24 -9.35
C GLY A 150 -9.06 -5.17 -10.62
N PRO A 151 -9.67 -4.75 -11.73
CA PRO A 151 -8.97 -4.50 -13.00
C PRO A 151 -8.19 -3.17 -12.90
N SER A 152 -7.02 -3.22 -12.26
CA SER A 152 -6.21 -2.04 -11.95
C SER A 152 -4.76 -2.25 -12.37
N HIS A 153 -4.18 -1.24 -13.02
CA HIS A 153 -2.79 -1.17 -13.44
C HIS A 153 -2.08 -0.01 -12.75
N ALA A 154 -0.85 -0.23 -12.32
CA ALA A 154 -0.07 0.77 -11.59
C ALA A 154 0.16 2.04 -12.41
N GLU A 155 0.43 1.88 -13.71
CA GLU A 155 0.65 2.98 -14.64
C GLU A 155 -0.57 3.88 -14.83
N GLU A 156 -1.77 3.29 -14.78
CA GLU A 156 -3.03 4.03 -14.88
C GLU A 156 -3.31 4.79 -13.59
N VAL A 157 -3.17 4.12 -12.45
CA VAL A 157 -3.41 4.71 -11.13
C VAL A 157 -2.42 5.84 -10.84
N SER A 158 -1.14 5.66 -11.16
CA SER A 158 -0.11 6.71 -10.96
C SER A 158 -0.32 7.95 -11.83
N ARG A 159 -1.09 7.84 -12.90
CA ARG A 159 -1.48 8.94 -13.80
C ARG A 159 -2.90 9.44 -13.57
N GLU A 160 -3.51 9.05 -12.45
CA GLU A 160 -4.88 9.45 -12.05
C GLU A 160 -5.96 9.07 -13.07
N LEU A 161 -5.74 8.01 -13.87
CA LEU A 161 -6.76 7.50 -14.77
C LEU A 161 -7.86 6.78 -13.99
N PRO A 162 -9.14 6.91 -14.40
CA PRO A 162 -10.25 6.24 -13.74
C PRO A 162 -10.03 4.73 -13.66
N THR A 163 -10.02 4.21 -12.44
CA THR A 163 -9.77 2.80 -12.17
C THR A 163 -10.83 2.25 -11.22
N THR A 164 -11.37 1.07 -11.54
CA THR A 164 -12.34 0.40 -10.66
C THR A 164 -11.64 -0.57 -9.74
N VAL A 165 -11.94 -0.47 -8.45
CA VAL A 165 -11.45 -1.39 -7.43
C VAL A 165 -12.59 -1.88 -6.55
N VAL A 166 -12.41 -3.05 -5.95
CA VAL A 166 -13.32 -3.64 -4.98
C VAL A 166 -12.56 -3.81 -3.67
N VAL A 167 -13.19 -3.39 -2.59
CA VAL A 167 -12.68 -3.59 -1.22
C VAL A 167 -13.54 -4.62 -0.53
N GLY A 168 -12.93 -5.58 0.14
CA GLY A 168 -13.57 -6.54 1.03
C GLY A 168 -12.84 -6.56 2.38
N ALA A 169 -13.59 -6.69 3.47
CA ALA A 169 -13.04 -6.78 4.81
C ALA A 169 -13.78 -7.85 5.63
N GLU A 170 -13.15 -8.34 6.70
CA GLU A 170 -13.75 -9.31 7.65
C GLU A 170 -14.77 -8.65 8.57
N THR A 171 -14.72 -7.32 8.71
CA THR A 171 -15.61 -6.51 9.56
C THR A 171 -16.21 -5.36 8.76
N GLU A 172 -17.41 -4.93 9.14
CA GLU A 172 -18.05 -3.73 8.58
C GLU A 172 -17.39 -2.44 9.11
#